data_2a0f67c9bcceadfb15e6e6c6cbe6f038
#
_entry.id   2a0f67c9bcceadfb15e6e6c6cbe6f038
#
_cell.length_a   1.000
_cell.length_b   1.000
_cell.length_c   1.000
_cell.angle_alpha   90.00
_cell.angle_beta   90.00
_cell.angle_gamma   90.00
#
_symmetry.space_group_name_H-M   'P 1'
#
loop_
_entity.id
_entity.type
_entity.pdbx_description
1 polymer ?
#
loop_
_entity_poly.entity_id
_entity_poly.type
_entity_poly.pdbx_seq_one_letter_code
_entity_poly.pdbx_strand_id
1 'polypeptide(L)'
;KNYPFLRYDDYIVLMKNSDYNNLANNFNFEKINLNSYQYAVVGNYKEMIDIKNEALKRNTEIIVNQRIYLPKYKKAINGFYEMGSQKSEIGFIVLPDDALNENQKISNKMVADYNGNQDDIEKDVTSFLNNTSKYIITFNTKKDIRDASVGLGAIVTFLGLYLGIIFLISCAAILALKELSE
;
A
#
# COMPACT_ATOMS: atom_id res chain seq x y z
N LYS A 1 -22.10 -9.44 -9.30
CA LYS A 1 -22.30 -8.27 -8.43
C LYS A 1 -21.45 -7.15 -8.99
N ASN A 2 -22.07 -6.02 -9.32
CA ASN A 2 -21.38 -4.83 -9.77
C ASN A 2 -20.92 -4.09 -8.52
N TYR A 3 -19.60 -3.88 -8.36
CA TYR A 3 -19.05 -3.11 -7.26
C TYR A 3 -18.70 -1.71 -7.80
N PRO A 4 -19.59 -0.70 -7.60
CA PRO A 4 -19.39 0.64 -8.22
C PRO A 4 -18.12 1.34 -7.75
N PHE A 5 -17.62 1.03 -6.55
CA PHE A 5 -16.40 1.60 -5.99
C PHE A 5 -15.12 1.06 -6.65
N LEU A 6 -15.16 -0.05 -7.39
CA LEU A 6 -14.04 -0.54 -8.18
C LEU A 6 -13.83 0.26 -9.47
N ARG A 7 -14.77 1.16 -9.84
CA ARG A 7 -14.61 2.07 -10.98
C ARG A 7 -13.62 3.21 -10.73
N TYR A 8 -13.20 3.42 -9.48
CA TYR A 8 -12.22 4.45 -9.11
C TYR A 8 -10.78 3.95 -9.17
N ASP A 9 -10.54 2.66 -9.40
CA ASP A 9 -9.21 2.12 -9.71
C ASP A 9 -8.91 2.39 -11.19
N ASP A 10 -8.75 3.65 -11.56
CA ASP A 10 -8.34 4.05 -12.92
C ASP A 10 -6.93 3.53 -13.28
N TYR A 11 -6.19 3.01 -12.32
CA TYR A 11 -4.84 2.51 -12.51
C TYR A 11 -4.64 1.15 -11.83
N ILE A 12 -4.61 0.09 -12.64
CA ILE A 12 -4.13 -1.22 -12.20
C ILE A 12 -2.63 -1.27 -12.46
N VAL A 13 -1.85 -1.42 -11.41
CA VAL A 13 -0.40 -1.59 -11.53
C VAL A 13 -0.11 -2.98 -12.08
N LEU A 14 0.65 -3.01 -13.17
CA LEU A 14 1.17 -4.24 -13.77
C LEU A 14 2.68 -4.31 -13.49
N MET A 15 3.18 -5.45 -13.03
CA MET A 15 4.58 -5.67 -12.68
C MET A 15 5.11 -6.91 -13.38
N LYS A 16 6.35 -6.85 -13.88
CA LYS A 16 7.04 -8.03 -14.42
C LYS A 16 7.33 -9.04 -13.31
N ASN A 17 7.29 -10.31 -13.65
CA ASN A 17 7.57 -11.40 -12.69
C ASN A 17 8.99 -11.32 -12.12
N SER A 18 9.96 -10.94 -12.95
CA SER A 18 11.34 -10.72 -12.50
C SER A 18 11.46 -9.57 -11.50
N ASP A 19 10.78 -8.42 -11.77
CA ASP A 19 10.78 -7.25 -10.89
C ASP A 19 10.13 -7.57 -9.54
N TYR A 20 9.01 -8.30 -9.57
CA TYR A 20 8.36 -8.78 -8.34
C TYR A 20 9.28 -9.71 -7.54
N ASN A 21 9.95 -10.65 -8.19
CA ASN A 21 10.82 -11.59 -7.49
C ASN A 21 12.08 -10.92 -6.90
N ASN A 22 12.57 -9.84 -7.52
CA ASN A 22 13.60 -8.99 -6.93
C ASN A 22 13.09 -8.28 -5.67
N LEU A 23 11.88 -7.74 -5.73
CA LEU A 23 11.22 -7.14 -4.57
C LEU A 23 10.99 -8.19 -3.46
N ALA A 24 10.51 -9.38 -3.83
CA ALA A 24 10.26 -10.47 -2.89
C ALA A 24 11.52 -10.92 -2.14
N ASN A 25 12.69 -10.90 -2.79
CA ASN A 25 13.96 -11.19 -2.12
C ASN A 25 14.29 -10.16 -1.03
N ASN A 26 14.03 -8.87 -1.31
CA ASN A 26 14.38 -7.79 -0.38
C ASN A 26 13.45 -7.75 0.84
N PHE A 27 12.19 -8.15 0.68
CA PHE A 27 11.17 -8.09 1.73
C PHE A 27 10.76 -9.46 2.28
N ASN A 28 11.46 -10.53 1.87
CA ASN A 28 11.18 -11.91 2.26
C ASN A 28 9.72 -12.32 1.97
N PHE A 29 9.20 -11.95 0.79
CA PHE A 29 7.91 -12.39 0.31
C PHE A 29 8.00 -13.74 -0.43
N GLU A 30 6.85 -14.37 -0.64
CA GLU A 30 6.74 -15.55 -1.47
C GLU A 30 7.07 -15.23 -2.93
N LYS A 31 8.00 -15.96 -3.54
CA LYS A 31 8.34 -15.82 -4.96
C LYS A 31 7.25 -16.37 -5.85
N ILE A 32 7.07 -15.71 -6.98
CA ILE A 32 6.11 -16.11 -8.02
C ILE A 32 6.88 -16.66 -9.21
N ASN A 33 6.40 -17.78 -9.76
CA ASN A 33 6.90 -18.34 -11.00
C ASN A 33 5.73 -18.53 -11.96
N LEU A 34 5.60 -17.69 -12.98
CA LEU A 34 4.49 -17.68 -13.95
C LEU A 34 4.90 -18.34 -15.26
N ASN A 35 3.96 -19.05 -15.87
CA ASN A 35 4.04 -19.43 -17.29
C ASN A 35 3.59 -18.27 -18.17
N SER A 36 3.87 -18.34 -19.47
CA SER A 36 3.61 -17.26 -20.45
C SER A 36 2.14 -16.81 -20.56
N TYR A 37 1.19 -17.52 -19.98
CA TYR A 37 -0.25 -17.21 -20.03
C TYR A 37 -0.88 -17.16 -18.63
N GLN A 38 -0.08 -16.95 -17.61
CA GLN A 38 -0.55 -16.87 -16.24
C GLN A 38 -0.33 -15.49 -15.66
N TYR A 39 -1.16 -15.13 -14.67
CA TYR A 39 -0.97 -13.97 -13.83
C TYR A 39 -1.12 -14.32 -12.35
N ALA A 40 -0.60 -13.45 -11.49
CA ALA A 40 -0.85 -13.50 -10.05
C ALA A 40 -1.30 -12.13 -9.56
N VAL A 41 -2.07 -12.11 -8.49
CA VAL A 41 -2.45 -10.89 -7.78
C VAL A 41 -1.68 -10.84 -6.47
N VAL A 42 -1.11 -9.68 -6.16
CA VAL A 42 -0.37 -9.42 -4.92
C VAL A 42 -0.96 -8.21 -4.24
N GLY A 43 -1.11 -8.27 -2.92
CA GLY A 43 -1.62 -7.15 -2.13
C GLY A 43 -1.71 -7.51 -0.65
N ASN A 44 -1.99 -6.51 0.20
CA ASN A 44 -2.04 -6.70 1.65
C ASN A 44 -3.23 -5.99 2.34
N TYR A 45 -4.06 -5.22 1.61
CA TYR A 45 -5.26 -4.61 2.14
C TYR A 45 -6.42 -5.60 2.10
N LYS A 46 -6.78 -6.12 3.26
CA LYS A 46 -7.64 -7.31 3.42
C LYS A 46 -8.97 -7.19 2.67
N GLU A 47 -9.68 -6.08 2.83
CA GLU A 47 -11.03 -5.89 2.28
C GLU A 47 -11.04 -5.95 0.74
N MET A 48 -10.03 -5.34 0.11
CA MET A 48 -9.88 -5.37 -1.35
C MET A 48 -9.38 -6.73 -1.84
N ILE A 49 -8.48 -7.35 -1.09
CA ILE A 49 -7.95 -8.68 -1.42
C ILE A 49 -9.04 -9.75 -1.34
N ASP A 50 -9.95 -9.67 -0.39
CA ASP A 50 -11.08 -10.62 -0.29
C ASP A 50 -11.97 -10.54 -1.54
N ILE A 51 -12.22 -9.35 -2.08
CA ILE A 51 -12.96 -9.18 -3.35
C ILE A 51 -12.20 -9.78 -4.54
N LYS A 52 -10.89 -9.53 -4.62
CA LYS A 52 -10.04 -10.07 -5.69
C LYS A 52 -9.94 -11.59 -5.61
N ASN A 53 -9.91 -12.16 -4.41
CA ASN A 53 -9.94 -13.62 -4.21
C ASN A 53 -11.19 -14.27 -4.78
N GLU A 54 -12.35 -13.62 -4.71
CA GLU A 54 -13.57 -14.16 -5.35
C GLU A 54 -13.44 -14.23 -6.89
N ALA A 55 -12.81 -13.24 -7.50
CA ALA A 55 -12.52 -13.27 -8.94
C ALA A 55 -11.49 -14.39 -9.29
N LEU A 56 -10.44 -14.53 -8.48
CA LEU A 56 -9.42 -15.57 -8.67
C LEU A 56 -10.00 -16.99 -8.56
N LYS A 57 -10.92 -17.23 -7.62
CA LYS A 57 -11.62 -18.52 -7.49
C LYS A 57 -12.40 -18.89 -8.74
N ARG A 58 -12.95 -17.90 -9.44
CA ARG A 58 -13.74 -18.07 -10.68
C ARG A 58 -12.86 -18.22 -11.92
N ASN A 59 -11.53 -18.24 -11.80
CA ASN A 59 -10.59 -18.20 -12.93
C ASN A 59 -10.83 -17.01 -13.86
N THR A 60 -11.08 -15.83 -13.32
CA THR A 60 -11.32 -14.64 -14.13
C THR A 60 -10.13 -14.38 -15.03
N GLU A 61 -10.39 -14.33 -16.34
CA GLU A 61 -9.40 -14.01 -17.35
C GLU A 61 -9.10 -12.51 -17.36
N ILE A 62 -7.87 -12.16 -17.66
CA ILE A 62 -7.47 -10.78 -17.95
C ILE A 62 -6.87 -10.70 -19.34
N ILE A 63 -7.05 -9.58 -20.02
CA ILE A 63 -6.48 -9.33 -21.34
C ILE A 63 -5.46 -8.21 -21.23
N VAL A 64 -4.22 -8.49 -21.59
CA VAL A 64 -3.14 -7.51 -21.63
C VAL A 64 -2.44 -7.64 -22.98
N ASN A 65 -2.28 -6.54 -23.72
CA ASN A 65 -1.65 -6.53 -25.03
C ASN A 65 -2.23 -7.59 -25.99
N GLN A 66 -3.57 -7.74 -26.02
CA GLN A 66 -4.30 -8.72 -26.86
C GLN A 66 -4.04 -10.19 -26.52
N ARG A 67 -3.36 -10.48 -25.41
CA ARG A 67 -3.16 -11.84 -24.91
C ARG A 67 -4.03 -12.08 -23.67
N ILE A 68 -4.57 -13.29 -23.57
CA ILE A 68 -5.39 -13.73 -22.44
C ILE A 68 -4.48 -14.39 -21.40
N TYR A 69 -4.66 -14.04 -20.14
CA TYR A 69 -3.95 -14.61 -19.00
C TYR A 69 -4.94 -15.17 -18.00
N LEU A 70 -4.62 -16.32 -17.42
CA LEU A 70 -5.38 -17.01 -16.40
C LEU A 70 -4.68 -16.87 -15.04
N PRO A 71 -5.44 -16.84 -13.93
CA PRO A 71 -4.83 -16.77 -12.62
C PRO A 71 -4.08 -18.07 -12.29
N LYS A 72 -2.83 -17.97 -11.87
CA LYS A 72 -2.07 -19.12 -11.36
C LYS A 72 -2.57 -19.58 -10.02
N TYR A 73 -2.91 -18.64 -9.15
CA TYR A 73 -3.32 -18.89 -7.77
C TYR A 73 -4.79 -18.52 -7.58
N LYS A 74 -5.48 -19.27 -6.72
CA LYS A 74 -6.88 -19.02 -6.34
C LYS A 74 -7.04 -17.96 -5.26
N LYS A 75 -5.92 -17.47 -4.73
CA LYS A 75 -5.83 -16.39 -3.74
C LYS A 75 -4.69 -15.46 -4.09
N ALA A 76 -4.87 -14.20 -3.76
CA ALA A 76 -3.81 -13.21 -3.85
C ALA A 76 -2.68 -13.53 -2.86
N ILE A 77 -1.47 -13.24 -3.29
CA ILE A 77 -0.26 -13.37 -2.47
C ILE A 77 -0.13 -12.12 -1.60
N ASN A 78 0.26 -12.30 -0.34
CA ASN A 78 0.50 -11.18 0.56
C ASN A 78 1.80 -10.47 0.15
N GLY A 79 1.71 -9.17 -0.13
CA GLY A 79 2.85 -8.34 -0.49
C GLY A 79 2.44 -6.91 -0.82
N PHE A 80 3.43 -6.09 -1.07
CA PHE A 80 3.28 -4.68 -1.46
C PHE A 80 4.42 -4.29 -2.41
N TYR A 81 4.26 -3.20 -3.15
CA TYR A 81 5.32 -2.60 -3.95
C TYR A 81 5.69 -1.19 -3.47
N GLU A 82 4.86 -0.60 -2.59
CA GLU A 82 5.13 0.66 -1.90
C GLU A 82 5.27 0.42 -0.40
N MET A 83 6.34 0.97 0.19
CA MET A 83 6.48 0.98 1.63
C MET A 83 5.53 2.00 2.25
N GLY A 84 4.79 1.57 3.26
CA GLY A 84 3.86 2.41 4.01
C GLY A 84 3.79 1.98 5.47
N SER A 85 3.24 2.84 6.31
CA SER A 85 3.04 2.54 7.74
C SER A 85 1.89 1.57 7.99
N GLN A 86 1.02 1.36 6.99
CA GLN A 86 -0.17 0.52 7.07
C GLN A 86 -0.24 -0.43 5.87
N LYS A 87 -1.04 -1.49 6.04
CA LYS A 87 -1.38 -2.41 4.95
C LYS A 87 -2.41 -1.73 4.05
N SER A 88 -1.97 -1.06 3.02
CA SER A 88 -2.79 -0.26 2.10
C SER A 88 -2.74 -0.72 0.64
N GLU A 89 -1.96 -1.79 0.36
CA GLU A 89 -1.84 -2.30 -1.00
C GLU A 89 -3.12 -3.02 -1.43
N ILE A 90 -3.91 -2.33 -2.26
CA ILE A 90 -5.20 -2.80 -2.77
C ILE A 90 -5.08 -3.97 -3.75
N GLY A 91 -3.87 -4.18 -4.27
CA GLY A 91 -3.51 -5.29 -5.14
C GLY A 91 -3.06 -4.85 -6.53
N PHE A 92 -1.94 -5.41 -6.95
CA PHE A 92 -1.38 -5.27 -8.28
C PHE A 92 -1.27 -6.64 -8.97
N ILE A 93 -1.09 -6.61 -10.29
CA ILE A 93 -1.02 -7.83 -11.10
C ILE A 93 0.41 -8.08 -11.52
N VAL A 94 0.91 -9.28 -11.23
CA VAL A 94 2.19 -9.77 -11.69
C VAL A 94 1.97 -10.59 -12.96
N LEU A 95 2.75 -10.29 -14.00
CA LEU A 95 2.69 -10.90 -15.32
C LEU A 95 4.06 -11.47 -15.73
N PRO A 96 4.10 -12.43 -16.65
CA PRO A 96 5.35 -12.85 -17.26
C PRO A 96 6.10 -11.68 -17.89
N ASP A 97 7.42 -11.75 -17.93
CA ASP A 97 8.26 -10.63 -18.38
C ASP A 97 8.01 -10.22 -19.83
N ASP A 98 7.61 -11.17 -20.68
CA ASP A 98 7.27 -10.95 -22.08
C ASP A 98 5.87 -10.36 -22.31
N ALA A 99 5.06 -10.22 -21.24
CA ALA A 99 3.72 -9.65 -21.30
C ALA A 99 3.72 -8.13 -21.42
N LEU A 100 4.76 -7.46 -20.90
CA LEU A 100 4.86 -6.00 -20.82
C LEU A 100 5.98 -5.48 -21.70
N ASN A 101 5.65 -4.54 -22.58
CA ASN A 101 6.63 -3.85 -23.41
C ASN A 101 7.34 -2.75 -22.61
N GLU A 102 8.62 -2.50 -22.91
CA GLU A 102 9.38 -1.43 -22.25
C GLU A 102 8.77 -0.03 -22.42
N ASN A 103 8.10 0.21 -23.56
CA ASN A 103 7.41 1.46 -23.83
C ASN A 103 6.17 1.72 -22.96
N GLN A 104 5.72 0.70 -22.19
CA GLN A 104 4.60 0.80 -21.26
C GLN A 104 5.04 1.09 -19.82
N LYS A 105 6.33 1.32 -19.61
CA LYS A 105 6.88 1.59 -18.28
C LYS A 105 6.47 2.99 -17.82
N ILE A 106 5.63 3.06 -16.80
CA ILE A 106 5.11 4.31 -16.27
C ILE A 106 5.94 4.81 -15.08
N SER A 107 6.50 3.90 -14.27
CA SER A 107 7.29 4.28 -13.10
C SER A 107 8.43 3.31 -12.80
N ASN A 108 9.49 3.85 -12.21
CA ASN A 108 10.57 3.10 -11.58
C ASN A 108 10.56 3.42 -10.09
N LYS A 109 10.73 2.39 -9.26
CA LYS A 109 10.89 2.55 -7.83
C LYS A 109 12.21 1.96 -7.38
N MET A 110 12.91 2.66 -6.52
CA MET A 110 14.12 2.18 -5.88
C MET A 110 13.91 2.21 -4.37
N VAL A 111 14.23 1.11 -3.72
CA VAL A 111 14.27 1.01 -2.27
C VAL A 111 15.72 0.71 -1.90
N ALA A 112 16.28 1.50 -1.00
CA ALA A 112 17.66 1.34 -0.56
C ALA A 112 17.76 1.58 0.94
N ASP A 113 18.62 0.79 1.60
CA ASP A 113 19.09 1.08 2.94
C ASP A 113 20.39 1.88 2.86
N TYR A 114 20.63 2.67 3.89
CA TYR A 114 21.86 3.44 4.01
C TYR A 114 22.50 3.25 5.39
N ASN A 115 23.82 3.31 5.43
CA ASN A 115 24.62 3.24 6.65
C ASN A 115 25.17 4.62 6.98
N GLY A 116 24.92 5.12 8.18
CA GLY A 116 25.45 6.41 8.64
C GLY A 116 24.43 7.22 9.44
N ASN A 117 24.75 8.49 9.66
CA ASN A 117 23.83 9.40 10.31
C ASN A 117 22.64 9.69 9.40
N GLN A 118 21.45 9.34 9.84
CA GLN A 118 20.21 9.45 9.07
C GLN A 118 19.95 10.89 8.62
N ASP A 119 20.07 11.86 9.53
CA ASP A 119 19.76 13.27 9.26
C ASP A 119 20.71 13.89 8.21
N ASP A 120 21.97 13.49 8.22
CA ASP A 120 22.95 13.99 7.26
C ASP A 120 22.72 13.40 5.88
N ILE A 121 22.51 12.08 5.78
CA ILE A 121 22.23 11.40 4.52
C ILE A 121 20.92 11.89 3.89
N GLU A 122 19.87 12.08 4.68
CA GLU A 122 18.59 12.59 4.18
C GLU A 122 18.69 14.02 3.66
N LYS A 123 19.50 14.87 4.29
CA LYS A 123 19.82 16.23 3.77
C LYS A 123 20.55 16.17 2.44
N ASP A 124 21.57 15.33 2.34
CA ASP A 124 22.37 15.17 1.13
C ASP A 124 21.52 14.65 -0.03
N VAL A 125 20.72 13.62 0.22
CA VAL A 125 19.80 13.05 -0.78
C VAL A 125 18.75 14.08 -1.18
N THR A 126 18.14 14.79 -0.25
CA THR A 126 17.14 15.83 -0.54
C THR A 126 17.76 16.96 -1.38
N SER A 127 18.99 17.38 -1.04
CA SER A 127 19.71 18.39 -1.81
C SER A 127 20.02 17.93 -3.23
N PHE A 128 20.48 16.68 -3.37
CA PHE A 128 20.73 16.07 -4.68
C PHE A 128 19.45 15.99 -5.53
N LEU A 129 18.34 15.55 -4.93
CA LEU A 129 17.05 15.44 -5.61
C LEU A 129 16.51 16.79 -6.06
N ASN A 130 16.60 17.82 -5.23
CA ASN A 130 16.18 19.19 -5.57
C ASN A 130 16.97 19.76 -6.74
N ASN A 131 18.24 19.39 -6.86
CA ASN A 131 19.10 19.85 -7.97
C ASN A 131 18.96 19.01 -9.24
N THR A 132 18.48 17.77 -9.14
CA THR A 132 18.40 16.82 -10.27
C THR A 132 16.96 16.53 -10.70
N SER A 133 15.97 17.11 -10.06
CA SER A 133 14.58 16.68 -9.96
C SER A 133 13.70 16.82 -11.18
N LYS A 134 14.25 16.85 -12.40
CA LYS A 134 13.41 16.81 -13.61
C LYS A 134 12.64 15.48 -13.76
N TYR A 135 13.04 14.43 -13.05
CA TYR A 135 12.54 13.06 -13.26
C TYR A 135 12.12 12.30 -11.98
N ILE A 136 12.31 12.88 -10.79
CA ILE A 136 11.93 12.24 -9.52
C ILE A 136 10.69 12.95 -8.98
N ILE A 137 9.61 12.20 -8.87
CA ILE A 137 8.30 12.73 -8.48
C ILE A 137 8.08 12.60 -6.98
N THR A 138 8.60 11.54 -6.36
CA THR A 138 8.36 11.27 -4.94
C THR A 138 9.59 10.62 -4.29
N PHE A 139 9.98 11.13 -3.14
CA PHE A 139 10.99 10.56 -2.28
C PHE A 139 10.43 10.52 -0.85
N ASN A 140 10.48 9.37 -0.21
CA ASN A 140 10.06 9.19 1.18
C ASN A 140 11.14 8.43 1.92
N THR A 141 11.50 8.94 3.09
CA THR A 141 12.41 8.25 4.00
C THR A 141 11.64 7.41 5.01
N LYS A 142 12.31 6.47 5.65
CA LYS A 142 11.74 5.72 6.78
C LYS A 142 11.31 6.65 7.91
N LYS A 143 12.03 7.76 8.10
CA LYS A 143 11.71 8.80 9.09
C LYS A 143 10.41 9.51 8.74
N ASP A 144 10.25 9.96 7.49
CA ASP A 144 9.03 10.64 7.03
C ASP A 144 7.79 9.77 7.25
N ILE A 145 7.88 8.49 6.87
CA ILE A 145 6.79 7.53 7.05
C ILE A 145 6.45 7.35 8.53
N ARG A 146 7.47 7.24 9.38
CA ARG A 146 7.28 7.10 10.82
C ARG A 146 6.68 8.35 11.45
N ASP A 147 7.23 9.52 11.12
CA ASP A 147 6.79 10.79 11.70
C ASP A 147 5.35 11.13 11.29
N ALA A 148 4.96 10.83 10.06
CA ALA A 148 3.57 10.93 9.62
C ALA A 148 2.63 10.01 10.42
N SER A 149 3.05 8.78 10.71
CA SER A 149 2.27 7.82 11.50
C SER A 149 2.14 8.24 12.97
N VAL A 150 3.23 8.71 13.58
CA VAL A 150 3.24 9.20 14.97
C VAL A 150 2.37 10.45 15.10
N GLY A 151 2.45 11.37 14.14
CA GLY A 151 1.65 12.60 14.13
C GLY A 151 0.14 12.29 14.10
N LEU A 152 -0.29 11.38 13.23
CA LEU A 152 -1.69 10.95 13.16
C LEU A 152 -2.13 10.27 14.47
N GLY A 153 -1.32 9.38 15.02
CA GLY A 153 -1.58 8.70 16.30
C GLY A 153 -1.73 9.68 17.47
N ALA A 154 -0.89 10.71 17.52
CA ALA A 154 -0.96 11.74 18.55
C ALA A 154 -2.27 12.55 18.48
N ILE A 155 -2.73 12.92 17.27
CA ILE A 155 -4.00 13.63 17.07
C ILE A 155 -5.18 12.76 17.55
N VAL A 156 -5.23 11.48 17.17
CA VAL A 156 -6.31 10.57 17.58
C VAL A 156 -6.31 10.38 19.11
N THR A 157 -5.14 10.23 19.72
CA THR A 157 -5.01 10.09 21.17
C THR A 157 -5.48 11.35 21.89
N PHE A 158 -5.08 12.53 21.39
CA PHE A 158 -5.52 13.81 21.97
C PHE A 158 -7.04 13.97 21.90
N LEU A 159 -7.65 13.69 20.76
CA LEU A 159 -9.11 13.73 20.59
C LEU A 159 -9.81 12.76 21.54
N GLY A 160 -9.29 11.54 21.69
CA GLY A 160 -9.84 10.53 22.60
C GLY A 160 -9.79 10.99 24.06
N LEU A 161 -8.66 11.54 24.51
CA LEU A 161 -8.50 12.09 25.85
C LEU A 161 -9.44 13.28 26.09
N TYR A 162 -9.53 14.19 25.12
CA TYR A 162 -10.40 15.36 25.22
C TYR A 162 -11.87 14.97 25.36
N LEU A 163 -12.36 14.05 24.51
CA LEU A 163 -13.72 13.53 24.60
C LEU A 163 -13.98 12.79 25.91
N GLY A 164 -13.01 12.01 26.38
CA GLY A 164 -13.09 11.32 27.69
C GLY A 164 -13.26 12.27 28.85
N ILE A 165 -12.49 13.36 28.89
CA ILE A 165 -12.57 14.39 29.93
C ILE A 165 -13.95 15.10 29.90
N ILE A 166 -14.43 15.48 28.70
CA ILE A 166 -15.76 16.11 28.57
C ILE A 166 -16.85 15.17 29.08
N PHE A 167 -16.77 13.89 28.73
CA PHE A 167 -17.73 12.88 29.18
C PHE A 167 -17.73 12.75 30.72
N LEU A 168 -16.56 12.68 31.35
CA LEU A 168 -16.44 12.61 32.81
C LEU A 168 -17.04 13.84 33.51
N ILE A 169 -16.76 15.03 32.99
CA ILE A 169 -17.33 16.29 33.55
C ILE A 169 -18.86 16.26 33.41
N SER A 170 -19.37 15.85 32.27
CA SER A 170 -20.82 15.77 32.03
C SER A 170 -21.50 14.77 32.96
N CYS A 171 -20.91 13.60 33.16
CA CYS A 171 -21.42 12.60 34.11
C CYS A 171 -21.41 13.12 35.54
N ALA A 172 -20.35 13.81 36.00
CA ALA A 172 -20.26 14.39 37.32
C ALA A 172 -21.33 15.47 37.53
N ALA A 173 -21.56 16.32 36.53
CA ALA A 173 -22.60 17.34 36.58
C ALA A 173 -24.00 16.75 36.70
N ILE A 174 -24.29 15.70 35.92
CA ILE A 174 -25.61 15.03 35.98
C ILE A 174 -25.83 14.37 37.36
N LEU A 175 -24.81 13.72 37.92
CA LEU A 175 -24.88 13.10 39.24
C LEU A 175 -25.13 14.15 40.34
N ALA A 176 -24.40 15.27 40.28
CA ALA A 176 -24.58 16.37 41.24
C ALA A 176 -26.01 16.98 41.15
N LEU A 177 -26.52 17.19 39.96
CA LEU A 177 -27.89 17.66 39.74
C LEU A 177 -28.94 16.70 40.29
N LYS A 178 -28.71 15.41 40.12
CA LYS A 178 -29.62 14.37 40.65
C LYS A 178 -29.65 14.41 42.18
N GLU A 179 -28.50 14.45 42.84
CA GLU A 179 -28.44 14.53 44.32
C GLU A 179 -29.06 15.81 44.86
N LEU A 180 -28.99 16.93 44.15
CA LEU A 180 -29.63 18.19 44.58
C LEU A 180 -31.18 18.21 44.40
N SER A 181 -31.70 17.30 43.59
CA SER A 181 -33.12 17.21 43.28
C SER A 181 -33.88 16.19 44.14
N GLU A 182 -33.20 15.38 44.90
CA GLU A 182 -33.75 14.48 45.93
C GLU A 182 -33.79 15.16 47.30
#